data_101899277dc245ce792eaeb8d12a9b4c
#
_entry.id   101899277dc245ce792eaeb8d12a9b4c
#
_cell.length_a   1.000
_cell.length_b   1.000
_cell.length_c   1.000
_cell.angle_alpha   90.00
_cell.angle_beta   90.00
_cell.angle_gamma   90.00
#
_symmetry.space_group_name_H-M   'P 1'
#
loop_
_entity.id
_entity.type
_entity.pdbx_description
1 polymer ?
#
loop_
_entity_poly.entity_id
_entity_poly.type
_entity_poly.pdbx_seq_one_letter_code
_entity_poly.pdbx_strand_id
1 'polypeptide(L)'
;MRTGEVCALTWDDIDFENRIIKINKTVYCKTKDNKGRWFFDTTKTDGSDREVYICETLLKVLKSYQHYQINNRKKHKTKYYDYYLEEVKNKYGKVVENRIIELKYKSTKKAKVNLVFVKDNGRYIGTDLIRYPYRIIHHELGINNCRFYDLRGSFATKTLRSGVEIKDVAEVLGHSRVETTENYYVSTTKESKKHVSNVLEKQIDEEIIKKAEMKK
;
A
#
# COMPACT_ATOMS: atom_id res chain seq x y z
N MET A 1 -0.66 -0.62 -3.21
CA MET A 1 0.43 -1.31 -2.48
C MET A 1 0.13 -2.80 -2.38
N ARG A 2 1.18 -3.65 -2.28
CA ARG A 2 1.05 -5.09 -1.96
C ARG A 2 0.84 -5.28 -0.44
N THR A 3 0.29 -6.40 -0.03
CA THR A 3 0.04 -6.70 1.40
C THR A 3 1.30 -6.55 2.26
N GLY A 4 2.41 -7.11 1.80
CA GLY A 4 3.69 -7.01 2.52
C GLY A 4 4.23 -5.59 2.61
N GLU A 5 4.04 -4.76 1.58
CA GLU A 5 4.42 -3.35 1.57
C GLU A 5 3.60 -2.54 2.60
N VAL A 6 2.26 -2.75 2.62
CA VAL A 6 1.39 -2.09 3.60
C VAL A 6 1.79 -2.45 5.03
N CYS A 7 1.98 -3.74 5.29
CA CYS A 7 2.34 -4.20 6.65
C CYS A 7 3.79 -3.83 7.04
N ALA A 8 4.65 -3.45 6.10
CA ALA A 8 6.01 -3.01 6.36
C ALA A 8 6.14 -1.50 6.64
N LEU A 9 5.06 -0.73 6.45
CA LEU A 9 5.11 0.73 6.65
C LEU A 9 5.50 1.10 8.07
N THR A 10 6.40 2.07 8.15
CA THR A 10 6.75 2.80 9.36
C THR A 10 6.27 4.25 9.24
N TRP A 11 6.10 4.95 10.35
CA TRP A 11 5.75 6.37 10.31
C TRP A 11 6.83 7.23 9.65
N ASP A 12 8.07 6.75 9.64
CA ASP A 12 9.20 7.42 8.99
C ASP A 12 9.14 7.33 7.44
N ASP A 13 8.30 6.43 6.89
CA ASP A 13 8.04 6.34 5.45
C ASP A 13 6.97 7.32 4.96
N ILE A 14 6.29 8.02 5.88
CA ILE A 14 5.15 8.89 5.57
C ILE A 14 5.53 10.35 5.77
N ASP A 15 5.70 11.06 4.67
CA ASP A 15 5.90 12.50 4.66
C ASP A 15 4.52 13.18 4.59
N PHE A 16 4.09 13.72 5.74
CA PHE A 16 2.80 14.41 5.86
C PHE A 16 2.80 15.80 5.23
N GLU A 17 3.97 16.45 5.11
CA GLU A 17 4.11 17.79 4.53
C GLU A 17 4.04 17.72 3.01
N ASN A 18 4.84 16.84 2.41
CA ASN A 18 4.87 16.62 0.96
C ASN A 18 3.78 15.64 0.49
N ARG A 19 3.03 15.02 1.41
CA ARG A 19 1.96 14.04 1.12
C ARG A 19 2.45 12.83 0.34
N ILE A 20 3.56 12.26 0.77
CA ILE A 20 4.22 11.13 0.09
C ILE A 20 4.33 9.94 1.04
N ILE A 21 4.12 8.74 0.51
CA ILE A 21 4.49 7.47 1.14
C ILE A 21 5.63 6.85 0.34
N LYS A 22 6.76 6.62 0.99
CA LYS A 22 7.90 5.89 0.41
C LYS A 22 7.70 4.39 0.59
N ILE A 23 7.72 3.65 -0.51
CA ILE A 23 7.55 2.20 -0.53
C ILE A 23 8.88 1.59 -0.95
N ASN A 24 9.69 1.17 0.02
CA ASN A 24 11.05 0.66 -0.19
C ASN A 24 11.29 -0.69 0.50
N LYS A 25 10.28 -1.26 1.14
CA LYS A 25 10.40 -2.52 1.87
C LYS A 25 9.11 -3.33 1.87
N THR A 26 9.26 -4.59 2.12
CA THR A 26 8.15 -5.53 2.30
C THR A 26 8.40 -6.38 3.56
N VAL A 27 7.34 -6.88 4.16
CA VAL A 27 7.44 -7.80 5.30
C VAL A 27 7.07 -9.21 4.89
N TYR A 28 7.78 -10.16 5.42
CA TYR A 28 7.48 -11.59 5.28
C TYR A 28 7.79 -12.36 6.56
N CYS A 29 7.28 -13.58 6.65
CA CYS A 29 7.50 -14.48 7.78
C CYS A 29 8.38 -15.65 7.36
N LYS A 30 9.45 -15.91 8.12
CA LYS A 30 10.36 -17.04 7.92
C LYS A 30 10.19 -18.10 8.99
N THR A 31 9.05 -18.70 9.17
CA THR A 31 8.99 -19.79 10.15
C THR A 31 8.31 -21.01 9.62
N LYS A 32 9.03 -22.13 9.72
CA LYS A 32 8.43 -23.46 9.68
C LYS A 32 7.55 -23.74 10.92
N ASP A 33 7.67 -22.95 11.98
CA ASP A 33 7.12 -23.23 13.32
C ASP A 33 6.03 -22.23 13.76
N ASN A 34 5.46 -21.44 12.88
CA ASN A 34 4.43 -20.40 13.18
C ASN A 34 4.76 -19.45 14.35
N LYS A 35 6.00 -19.36 14.81
CA LYS A 35 6.42 -18.53 15.95
C LYS A 35 6.66 -17.06 15.56
N GLY A 36 6.03 -16.61 14.46
CA GLY A 36 5.88 -15.19 14.15
C GLY A 36 7.18 -14.39 14.11
N ARG A 37 8.20 -14.86 13.40
CA ARG A 37 9.38 -14.05 13.11
C ARG A 37 9.15 -13.25 11.84
N TRP A 38 9.06 -11.95 12.00
CA TRP A 38 8.84 -11.02 10.89
C TRP A 38 10.15 -10.39 10.49
N PHE A 39 10.35 -10.27 9.17
CA PHE A 39 11.54 -9.70 8.57
C PHE A 39 11.13 -8.64 7.57
N PHE A 40 11.86 -7.52 7.55
CA PHE A 40 11.85 -6.60 6.42
C PHE A 40 12.85 -7.08 5.39
N ASP A 41 12.41 -7.16 4.15
CA ASP A 41 13.24 -7.31 2.97
C ASP A 41 13.21 -6.00 2.17
N THR A 42 14.29 -5.67 1.53
CA THR A 42 14.29 -4.62 0.51
C THR A 42 13.43 -5.07 -0.67
N THR A 43 12.80 -4.15 -1.34
CA THR A 43 12.05 -4.47 -2.55
C THR A 43 13.00 -5.06 -3.59
N LYS A 44 12.68 -6.25 -4.12
CA LYS A 44 13.59 -7.09 -4.92
C LYS A 44 13.97 -6.53 -6.31
N THR A 45 13.37 -5.44 -6.75
CA THR A 45 13.60 -4.84 -8.06
C THR A 45 13.61 -3.32 -7.95
N ASP A 46 14.46 -2.66 -8.73
CA ASP A 46 14.56 -1.20 -8.79
C ASP A 46 13.21 -0.51 -9.07
N GLY A 47 12.30 -1.16 -9.80
CA GLY A 47 10.92 -0.67 -10.03
C GLY A 47 9.95 -0.84 -8.87
N SER A 48 10.38 -1.47 -7.76
CA SER A 48 9.53 -1.64 -6.57
C SER A 48 9.71 -0.50 -5.55
N ASP A 49 10.86 0.18 -5.58
CA ASP A 49 11.09 1.41 -4.83
C ASP A 49 10.35 2.54 -5.53
N ARG A 50 9.40 3.14 -4.83
CA ARG A 50 8.56 4.20 -5.39
C ARG A 50 7.95 5.08 -4.33
N GLU A 51 7.58 6.27 -4.76
CA GLU A 51 6.79 7.21 -3.98
C GLU A 51 5.33 7.20 -4.46
N VAL A 52 4.41 7.24 -3.51
CA VAL A 52 2.97 7.32 -3.80
C VAL A 52 2.40 8.54 -3.11
N TYR A 53 1.72 9.38 -3.87
CA TYR A 53 1.07 10.58 -3.34
C TYR A 53 -0.19 10.26 -2.54
N ILE A 54 -0.38 10.97 -1.44
CA ILE A 54 -1.48 10.81 -0.49
C ILE A 54 -2.59 11.80 -0.84
N CYS A 55 -3.79 11.32 -1.16
CA CYS A 55 -4.94 12.19 -1.31
C CYS A 55 -5.40 12.75 0.05
N GLU A 56 -6.13 13.87 0.04
CA GLU A 56 -6.55 14.58 1.24
C GLU A 56 -7.31 13.69 2.24
N THR A 57 -8.19 12.83 1.73
CA THR A 57 -8.96 11.89 2.57
C THR A 57 -8.04 10.91 3.29
N LEU A 58 -7.07 10.31 2.58
CA LEU A 58 -6.11 9.37 3.18
C LEU A 58 -5.20 10.09 4.18
N LEU A 59 -4.79 11.34 3.89
CA LEU A 59 -4.00 12.16 4.80
C LEU A 59 -4.70 12.35 6.15
N LYS A 60 -6.00 12.70 6.13
CA LYS A 60 -6.82 12.86 7.34
C LYS A 60 -6.92 11.56 8.14
N VAL A 61 -7.15 10.45 7.44
CA VAL A 61 -7.23 9.12 8.08
C VAL A 61 -5.89 8.74 8.72
N LEU A 62 -4.77 8.93 8.04
CA LEU A 62 -3.44 8.60 8.58
C LEU A 62 -3.09 9.45 9.80
N LYS A 63 -3.37 10.76 9.78
CA LYS A 63 -3.17 11.65 10.93
C LYS A 63 -4.03 11.23 12.14
N SER A 64 -5.30 10.93 11.92
CA SER A 64 -6.20 10.44 12.97
C SER A 64 -5.72 9.11 13.55
N TYR A 65 -5.26 8.20 12.68
CA TYR A 65 -4.74 6.90 13.11
C TYR A 65 -3.43 7.03 13.90
N GLN A 66 -2.55 7.94 13.52
CA GLN A 66 -1.33 8.22 14.28
C GLN A 66 -1.66 8.71 15.70
N HIS A 67 -2.61 9.64 15.84
CA HIS A 67 -3.09 10.11 17.14
C HIS A 67 -3.72 8.98 17.96
N TYR A 68 -4.52 8.12 17.33
CA TYR A 68 -5.08 6.94 17.98
C TYR A 68 -3.98 6.02 18.53
N GLN A 69 -2.95 5.74 17.75
CA GLN A 69 -1.82 4.90 18.16
C GLN A 69 -1.03 5.53 19.31
N ILE A 70 -0.81 6.86 19.30
CA ILE A 70 -0.17 7.60 20.39
C ILE A 70 -0.98 7.48 21.69
N ASN A 71 -2.30 7.61 21.60
CA ASN A 71 -3.19 7.48 22.76
C ASN A 71 -3.19 6.05 23.32
N ASN A 72 -3.21 5.06 22.47
CA ASN A 72 -3.07 3.65 22.86
C ASN A 72 -1.74 3.38 23.56
N ARG A 73 -0.64 3.94 23.06
CA ARG A 73 0.67 3.87 23.72
C ARG A 73 0.62 4.48 25.15
N LYS A 74 0.00 5.63 25.32
CA LYS A 74 -0.20 6.27 26.63
C LYS A 74 -1.06 5.40 27.56
N LYS A 75 -2.12 4.79 27.04
CA LYS A 75 -3.04 3.91 27.77
C LYS A 75 -2.35 2.64 28.28
N HIS A 76 -1.61 1.98 27.40
CA HIS A 76 -0.94 0.69 27.71
C HIS A 76 0.38 0.86 28.47
N LYS A 77 1.02 2.04 28.42
CA LYS A 77 2.25 2.39 29.18
C LYS A 77 3.35 1.31 29.00
N THR A 78 3.71 0.66 30.11
CA THR A 78 4.75 -0.36 30.15
C THR A 78 4.38 -1.66 29.41
N LYS A 79 3.08 -1.91 29.22
CA LYS A 79 2.55 -3.08 28.51
C LYS A 79 2.46 -2.88 26.98
N TYR A 80 2.86 -1.70 26.47
CA TYR A 80 2.88 -1.45 25.05
C TYR A 80 4.10 -2.10 24.41
N TYR A 81 3.90 -2.82 23.30
CA TYR A 81 4.96 -3.49 22.56
C TYR A 81 5.72 -2.49 21.70
N ASP A 82 7.03 -2.45 21.87
CA ASP A 82 7.98 -1.70 21.05
C ASP A 82 8.90 -2.65 20.30
N TYR A 83 9.42 -2.22 19.17
CA TYR A 83 10.28 -3.05 18.32
C TYR A 83 11.53 -2.29 17.89
N TYR A 84 12.56 -3.04 17.55
CA TYR A 84 13.76 -2.56 16.87
C TYR A 84 14.10 -3.49 15.71
N LEU A 85 14.95 -3.04 14.79
CA LEU A 85 15.46 -3.84 13.70
C LEU A 85 16.80 -4.45 14.06
N GLU A 86 16.95 -5.73 13.82
CA GLU A 86 18.21 -6.45 13.95
C GLU A 86 18.68 -6.88 12.57
N GLU A 87 19.86 -6.41 12.19
CA GLU A 87 20.49 -6.79 10.93
C GLU A 87 20.87 -8.27 10.93
N VAL A 88 20.44 -9.00 9.91
CA VAL A 88 20.88 -10.35 9.62
C VAL A 88 21.94 -10.30 8.54
N LYS A 89 23.17 -10.72 8.87
CA LYS A 89 24.31 -10.70 7.95
C LYS A 89 24.58 -12.08 7.40
N ASN A 90 24.98 -12.16 6.14
CA ASN A 90 25.46 -13.39 5.53
C ASN A 90 26.89 -13.71 6.00
N LYS A 91 27.43 -14.84 5.53
CA LYS A 91 28.81 -15.28 5.86
C LYS A 91 29.91 -14.31 5.43
N TYR A 92 29.59 -13.34 4.58
CA TYR A 92 30.51 -12.30 4.11
C TYR A 92 30.33 -10.94 4.83
N GLY A 93 29.50 -10.89 5.90
CA GLY A 93 29.23 -9.68 6.66
C GLY A 93 28.24 -8.71 6.01
N LYS A 94 27.70 -9.02 4.81
CA LYS A 94 26.70 -8.19 4.13
C LYS A 94 25.33 -8.37 4.77
N VAL A 95 24.65 -7.27 5.08
CA VAL A 95 23.26 -7.28 5.55
C VAL A 95 22.37 -7.81 4.43
N VAL A 96 21.60 -8.85 4.70
CA VAL A 96 20.70 -9.50 3.76
C VAL A 96 19.23 -9.24 4.07
N GLU A 97 18.91 -8.98 5.33
CA GLU A 97 17.54 -8.69 5.78
C GLU A 97 17.57 -8.04 7.18
N ASN A 98 16.44 -7.45 7.58
CA ASN A 98 16.28 -6.87 8.90
C ASN A 98 15.16 -7.60 9.67
N ARG A 99 15.48 -8.19 10.80
CA ARG A 99 14.53 -8.88 11.66
C ARG A 99 13.86 -7.92 12.63
N ILE A 100 12.53 -7.98 12.72
CA ILE A 100 11.73 -7.19 13.66
C ILE A 100 11.75 -7.88 15.01
N ILE A 101 12.37 -7.28 16.01
CA ILE A 101 12.56 -7.83 17.35
C ILE A 101 11.78 -7.00 18.37
N GLU A 102 11.03 -7.67 19.23
CA GLU A 102 10.36 -7.06 20.37
C GLU A 102 11.37 -6.50 21.38
N LEU A 103 11.17 -5.27 21.78
CA LEU A 103 11.98 -4.58 22.78
C LEU A 103 11.45 -4.92 24.17
N LYS A 104 11.99 -5.98 24.79
CA LYS A 104 11.55 -6.46 26.10
C LYS A 104 11.90 -5.49 27.25
N TYR A 105 13.02 -4.78 27.13
CA TYR A 105 13.51 -3.84 28.15
C TYR A 105 13.59 -2.43 27.58
N LYS A 106 12.95 -1.46 28.24
CA LYS A 106 12.91 -0.06 27.82
C LYS A 106 14.25 0.66 27.89
N SER A 107 15.26 0.08 28.53
CA SER A 107 16.57 0.67 28.77
C SER A 107 17.60 0.40 27.67
N THR A 108 17.22 -0.24 26.55
CA THR A 108 18.17 -0.53 25.48
C THR A 108 18.43 0.72 24.63
N LYS A 109 19.72 0.93 24.30
CA LYS A 109 20.16 2.02 23.38
C LYS A 109 19.76 1.80 21.91
N LYS A 110 18.95 0.76 21.62
CA LYS A 110 18.55 0.43 20.25
C LYS A 110 17.46 1.38 19.75
N ALA A 111 17.62 1.91 18.54
CA ALA A 111 16.65 2.76 17.91
C ALA A 111 15.34 1.98 17.67
N LYS A 112 14.21 2.57 18.08
CA LYS A 112 12.89 1.98 17.88
C LYS A 112 12.46 2.13 16.43
N VAL A 113 11.79 1.10 15.91
CA VAL A 113 11.06 1.19 14.66
C VAL A 113 9.59 1.53 14.92
N ASN A 114 9.11 2.59 14.28
CA ASN A 114 7.76 3.11 14.49
C ASN A 114 6.80 2.51 13.45
N LEU A 115 6.34 1.26 13.68
CA LEU A 115 5.44 0.54 12.79
C LEU A 115 4.06 1.22 12.72
N VAL A 116 3.52 1.38 11.50
CA VAL A 116 2.19 1.96 11.30
C VAL A 116 1.11 0.97 11.73
N PHE A 117 1.14 -0.25 11.22
CA PHE A 117 0.06 -1.22 11.42
C PHE A 117 0.38 -2.20 12.56
N VAL A 118 -0.14 -1.91 13.74
CA VAL A 118 -0.03 -2.72 14.94
C VAL A 118 -1.39 -2.85 15.64
N LYS A 119 -1.52 -3.81 16.56
CA LYS A 119 -2.68 -3.89 17.45
C LYS A 119 -2.71 -2.73 18.45
N ASP A 120 -3.82 -2.53 19.14
CA ASP A 120 -4.02 -1.46 20.13
C ASP A 120 -2.93 -1.40 21.20
N ASN A 121 -2.44 -2.54 21.62
CA ASN A 121 -1.34 -2.66 22.57
C ASN A 121 0.06 -2.56 21.92
N GLY A 122 0.16 -2.23 20.63
CA GLY A 122 1.41 -2.14 19.88
C GLY A 122 1.93 -3.47 19.32
N ARG A 123 1.25 -4.61 19.57
CA ARG A 123 1.74 -5.89 19.08
C ARG A 123 1.71 -5.97 17.56
N TYR A 124 2.87 -6.22 16.98
CA TYR A 124 3.02 -6.42 15.54
C TYR A 124 2.68 -7.87 15.16
N ILE A 125 1.87 -8.02 14.14
CA ILE A 125 1.41 -9.32 13.64
C ILE A 125 1.57 -9.46 12.12
N GLY A 126 2.33 -8.55 11.50
CA GLY A 126 2.65 -8.56 10.07
C GLY A 126 1.39 -8.69 9.22
N THR A 127 1.45 -9.54 8.21
CA THR A 127 0.33 -9.77 7.27
C THR A 127 -0.90 -10.43 7.88
N ASP A 128 -0.81 -10.99 9.09
CA ASP A 128 -1.96 -11.56 9.80
C ASP A 128 -2.98 -10.49 10.23
N LEU A 129 -2.58 -9.21 10.23
CA LEU A 129 -3.47 -8.08 10.53
C LEU A 129 -4.72 -8.07 9.64
N ILE A 130 -4.59 -8.52 8.40
CA ILE A 130 -5.65 -8.49 7.39
C ILE A 130 -6.66 -9.62 7.57
N ARG A 131 -6.28 -10.71 8.24
CA ARG A 131 -7.14 -11.90 8.39
C ARG A 131 -8.47 -11.62 9.07
N TYR A 132 -8.45 -10.84 10.15
CA TYR A 132 -9.67 -10.59 10.92
C TYR A 132 -10.69 -9.74 10.16
N PRO A 133 -10.34 -8.57 9.58
CA PRO A 133 -11.27 -7.80 8.75
C PRO A 133 -11.85 -8.61 7.59
N TYR A 134 -11.03 -9.42 6.91
CA TYR A 134 -11.50 -10.23 5.79
C TYR A 134 -12.38 -11.39 6.22
N ARG A 135 -12.21 -11.93 7.43
CA ARG A 135 -13.14 -12.88 8.00
C ARG A 135 -14.53 -12.26 8.18
N ILE A 136 -14.60 -11.01 8.69
CA ILE A 136 -15.87 -10.29 8.80
C ILE A 136 -16.48 -10.07 7.42
N ILE A 137 -15.72 -9.61 6.44
CA ILE A 137 -16.18 -9.38 5.07
C ILE A 137 -16.77 -10.68 4.47
N HIS A 138 -16.10 -11.80 4.66
CA HIS A 138 -16.54 -13.08 4.11
C HIS A 138 -17.75 -13.66 4.83
N HIS A 139 -17.73 -13.70 6.17
CA HIS A 139 -18.73 -14.44 6.96
C HIS A 139 -19.90 -13.58 7.40
N GLU A 140 -19.69 -12.30 7.70
CA GLU A 140 -20.75 -11.44 8.21
C GLU A 140 -21.42 -10.62 7.09
N LEU A 141 -20.62 -10.19 6.09
CA LEU A 141 -21.12 -9.42 4.95
C LEU A 141 -21.42 -10.30 3.72
N GLY A 142 -21.11 -11.59 3.75
CA GLY A 142 -21.40 -12.53 2.66
C GLY A 142 -20.58 -12.31 1.38
N ILE A 143 -19.50 -11.51 1.42
CA ILE A 143 -18.66 -11.21 0.26
C ILE A 143 -17.52 -12.23 0.18
N ASN A 144 -17.82 -13.42 -0.34
CA ASN A 144 -16.91 -14.58 -0.24
C ASN A 144 -15.68 -14.53 -1.15
N ASN A 145 -15.72 -13.81 -2.28
CA ASN A 145 -14.67 -13.82 -3.30
C ASN A 145 -13.81 -12.56 -3.30
N CYS A 146 -13.66 -11.89 -2.16
CA CYS A 146 -12.87 -10.67 -2.01
C CYS A 146 -11.58 -10.96 -1.23
N ARG A 147 -10.43 -10.65 -1.80
CA ARG A 147 -9.11 -10.71 -1.14
C ARG A 147 -8.55 -9.29 -1.00
N PHE A 148 -7.66 -9.09 -0.04
CA PHE A 148 -6.99 -7.78 0.12
C PHE A 148 -6.26 -7.34 -1.17
N TYR A 149 -5.67 -8.28 -1.90
CA TYR A 149 -5.00 -8.00 -3.17
C TYR A 149 -5.95 -7.47 -4.24
N ASP A 150 -7.22 -7.83 -4.20
CA ASP A 150 -8.22 -7.40 -5.19
C ASP A 150 -8.53 -5.89 -5.08
N LEU A 151 -8.26 -5.27 -3.91
CA LEU A 151 -8.32 -3.81 -3.77
C LEU A 151 -7.31 -3.08 -4.68
N ARG A 152 -6.16 -3.70 -4.91
CA ARG A 152 -5.14 -3.18 -5.84
C ARG A 152 -5.62 -3.26 -7.29
N GLY A 153 -6.25 -4.37 -7.67
CA GLY A 153 -6.89 -4.52 -8.99
C GLY A 153 -8.05 -3.55 -9.19
N SER A 154 -8.88 -3.37 -8.16
CA SER A 154 -9.98 -2.40 -8.18
C SER A 154 -9.48 -0.97 -8.33
N PHE A 155 -8.39 -0.60 -7.65
CA PHE A 155 -7.73 0.69 -7.84
C PHE A 155 -7.27 0.87 -9.30
N ALA A 156 -6.53 -0.11 -9.85
CA ALA A 156 -6.05 -0.07 -11.23
C ALA A 156 -7.21 0.13 -12.22
N THR A 157 -8.24 -0.72 -12.13
CA THR A 157 -9.41 -0.67 -13.01
C THR A 157 -10.14 0.66 -12.92
N LYS A 158 -10.38 1.16 -11.70
CA LYS A 158 -11.09 2.43 -11.49
C LYS A 158 -10.30 3.61 -12.05
N THR A 159 -8.99 3.66 -11.80
CA THR A 159 -8.12 4.76 -12.25
C THR A 159 -7.99 4.79 -13.78
N LEU A 160 -7.79 3.62 -14.40
CA LEU A 160 -7.76 3.50 -15.87
C LEU A 160 -9.09 3.92 -16.52
N ARG A 161 -10.23 3.51 -15.93
CA ARG A 161 -11.56 3.95 -16.41
C ARG A 161 -11.79 5.46 -16.27
N SER A 162 -11.08 6.11 -15.37
CA SER A 162 -11.11 7.58 -15.22
C SER A 162 -10.20 8.30 -16.20
N GLY A 163 -9.57 7.61 -17.16
CA GLY A 163 -8.75 8.18 -18.22
C GLY A 163 -7.28 8.44 -17.84
N VAL A 164 -6.81 7.91 -16.70
CA VAL A 164 -5.38 7.99 -16.34
C VAL A 164 -4.59 7.03 -17.21
N GLU A 165 -3.41 7.44 -17.67
CA GLU A 165 -2.55 6.64 -18.52
C GLU A 165 -2.09 5.35 -17.84
N ILE A 166 -2.02 4.27 -18.61
CA ILE A 166 -1.63 2.93 -18.12
C ILE A 166 -0.23 2.97 -17.49
N LYS A 167 0.67 3.76 -18.08
CA LYS A 167 2.05 3.91 -17.59
C LYS A 167 2.09 4.48 -16.18
N ASP A 168 1.32 5.54 -15.91
CA ASP A 168 1.26 6.19 -14.60
C ASP A 168 0.66 5.25 -13.54
N VAL A 169 -0.39 4.51 -13.92
CA VAL A 169 -0.99 3.52 -13.02
C VAL A 169 -0.01 2.38 -12.74
N ALA A 170 0.75 1.93 -13.73
CA ALA A 170 1.78 0.88 -13.56
C ALA A 170 2.88 1.33 -12.62
N GLU A 171 3.34 2.58 -12.74
CA GLU A 171 4.36 3.18 -11.87
C GLU A 171 3.88 3.26 -10.41
N VAL A 172 2.70 3.83 -10.17
CA VAL A 172 2.10 3.90 -8.81
C VAL A 172 1.92 2.51 -8.21
N LEU A 173 1.56 1.52 -9.02
CA LEU A 173 1.46 0.14 -8.58
C LEU A 173 2.83 -0.53 -8.37
N GLY A 174 3.91 -0.05 -8.97
CA GLY A 174 5.23 -0.68 -8.97
C GLY A 174 5.21 -1.98 -9.77
N HIS A 175 4.65 -1.94 -10.97
CA HIS A 175 4.75 -2.99 -11.97
C HIS A 175 5.98 -2.75 -12.83
N SER A 176 6.90 -3.72 -12.86
CA SER A 176 8.10 -3.66 -13.71
C SER A 176 7.78 -3.75 -15.21
N ARG A 177 6.57 -4.20 -15.55
CA ARG A 177 6.06 -4.30 -16.93
C ARG A 177 4.66 -3.73 -17.01
N VAL A 178 4.44 -2.87 -18.00
CA VAL A 178 3.15 -2.20 -18.24
C VAL A 178 2.05 -3.21 -18.57
N GLU A 179 2.40 -4.31 -19.27
CA GLU A 179 1.49 -5.40 -19.65
C GLU A 179 0.78 -6.01 -18.42
N THR A 180 1.43 -5.98 -17.25
CA THR A 180 0.79 -6.43 -16.00
C THR A 180 -0.40 -5.55 -15.63
N THR A 181 -0.36 -4.26 -15.96
CA THR A 181 -1.45 -3.31 -15.74
C THR A 181 -2.51 -3.42 -16.83
N GLU A 182 -2.11 -3.70 -18.08
CA GLU A 182 -3.02 -3.88 -19.21
C GLU A 182 -4.01 -5.02 -18.96
N ASN A 183 -3.59 -6.09 -18.29
CA ASN A 183 -4.48 -7.20 -17.93
C ASN A 183 -5.68 -6.79 -17.09
N TYR A 184 -5.61 -5.68 -16.33
CA TYR A 184 -6.76 -5.10 -15.65
C TYR A 184 -7.70 -4.32 -16.59
N TYR A 185 -7.19 -3.94 -17.77
CA TYR A 185 -7.96 -3.19 -18.77
C TYR A 185 -8.69 -4.09 -19.77
N VAL A 186 -8.17 -5.30 -20.01
CA VAL A 186 -8.67 -6.25 -21.03
C VAL A 186 -10.07 -6.78 -20.73
N SER A 187 -10.61 -6.59 -19.54
CA SER A 187 -12.05 -6.82 -19.28
C SER A 187 -12.90 -5.66 -19.87
N THR A 188 -12.79 -5.44 -21.19
CA THR A 188 -13.61 -4.45 -21.90
C THR A 188 -15.07 -4.85 -21.85
N THR A 189 -15.84 -4.15 -21.02
CA THR A 189 -17.29 -4.27 -20.98
C THR A 189 -17.91 -3.62 -22.23
N LYS A 190 -19.13 -4.00 -22.58
CA LYS A 190 -19.92 -3.32 -23.65
C LYS A 190 -19.99 -1.79 -23.43
N GLU A 191 -19.95 -1.34 -22.18
CA GLU A 191 -19.95 0.06 -21.76
C GLU A 191 -18.65 0.79 -22.13
N SER A 192 -17.47 0.12 -22.01
CA SER A 192 -16.21 0.70 -22.44
C SER A 192 -16.17 0.95 -23.96
N LYS A 193 -16.75 0.04 -24.76
CA LYS A 193 -16.85 0.22 -26.21
C LYS A 193 -17.78 1.39 -26.59
N LYS A 194 -18.90 1.58 -25.88
CA LYS A 194 -19.78 2.73 -26.06
C LYS A 194 -19.09 4.03 -25.65
N HIS A 195 -18.29 4.00 -24.59
CA HIS A 195 -17.55 5.18 -24.14
C HIS A 195 -16.57 5.69 -25.19
N VAL A 196 -15.85 4.79 -25.89
CA VAL A 196 -14.95 5.15 -27.00
C VAL A 196 -15.71 5.91 -28.11
N SER A 197 -16.88 5.41 -28.49
CA SER A 197 -17.73 6.06 -29.49
C SER A 197 -18.18 7.47 -29.05
N ASN A 198 -18.61 7.59 -27.79
CA ASN A 198 -19.08 8.87 -27.25
C ASN A 198 -17.95 9.91 -27.11
N VAL A 199 -16.72 9.47 -26.80
CA VAL A 199 -15.55 10.38 -26.75
C VAL A 199 -15.21 10.90 -28.13
N LEU A 200 -15.22 10.02 -29.15
CA LEU A 200 -14.99 10.42 -30.55
C LEU A 200 -16.04 11.41 -31.01
N GLU A 201 -17.31 11.16 -30.73
CA GLU A 201 -18.42 12.03 -31.08
C GLU A 201 -18.26 13.44 -30.49
N LYS A 202 -17.90 13.53 -29.20
CA LYS A 202 -17.61 14.83 -28.57
C LYS A 202 -16.45 15.59 -29.22
N GLN A 203 -15.38 14.90 -29.60
CA GLN A 203 -14.23 15.50 -30.27
C GLN A 203 -14.64 16.06 -31.65
N ILE A 204 -15.45 15.31 -32.40
CA ILE A 204 -15.98 15.75 -33.70
C ILE A 204 -16.86 17.00 -33.53
N ASP A 205 -17.75 17.01 -32.54
CA ASP A 205 -18.62 18.17 -32.27
C ASP A 205 -17.82 19.42 -31.89
N GLU A 206 -16.78 19.26 -31.04
CA GLU A 206 -15.89 20.36 -30.66
C GLU A 206 -15.11 20.91 -31.87
N GLU A 207 -14.65 20.05 -32.77
CA GLU A 207 -13.99 20.51 -34.02
C GLU A 207 -14.95 21.23 -34.98
N ILE A 208 -16.19 20.77 -35.07
CA ILE A 208 -17.22 21.42 -35.91
C ILE A 208 -17.52 22.80 -35.35
N ILE A 209 -17.68 22.93 -34.04
CA ILE A 209 -17.96 24.23 -33.40
C ILE A 209 -16.78 25.20 -33.63
N LYS A 210 -15.53 24.76 -33.39
CA LYS A 210 -14.34 25.60 -33.65
C LYS A 210 -14.24 26.06 -35.08
N LYS A 211 -14.53 25.19 -36.06
CA LYS A 211 -14.53 25.55 -37.49
C LYS A 211 -15.66 26.53 -37.86
N ALA A 212 -16.79 26.47 -37.17
CA ALA A 212 -17.89 27.41 -37.38
C ALA A 212 -17.60 28.80 -36.79
N GLU A 213 -16.90 28.86 -35.65
CA GLU A 213 -16.47 30.12 -35.03
C GLU A 213 -15.35 30.82 -35.80
N MET A 214 -14.44 30.09 -36.44
CA MET A 214 -13.37 30.66 -37.29
C MET A 214 -13.85 31.20 -38.64
N LYS A 215 -15.11 30.95 -39.03
CA LYS A 215 -15.72 31.45 -40.29
C LYS A 215 -16.60 32.67 -40.10
N LYS A 216 -16.71 33.15 -38.86
CA LYS A 216 -17.38 34.43 -38.51
C LYS A 216 -16.36 35.54 -38.31
#